data_f66bbf7483d275a3cbcddb097788264d
#
_entry.id   f66bbf7483d275a3cbcddb097788264d
#
_cell.length_a   1.000
_cell.length_b   1.000
_cell.length_c   1.000
_cell.angle_alpha   90.00
_cell.angle_beta   90.00
_cell.angle_gamma   90.00
#
_symmetry.space_group_name_H-M   'P 1'
#
loop_
_entity.id
_entity.type
_entity.pdbx_description
1 polymer ?
#
loop_
_entity_poly.entity_id
_entity_poly.type
_entity_poly.pdbx_seq_one_letter_code
_entity_poly.pdbx_strand_id
1 'polypeptide(L)'
;PAKPRPPVILIEADTPPRPMKPELPPLFDDIERRTFQFFWDTTNEINGLTPDRYPSRPFASIASVGFALTAYPIGIENGWVSRNQAIDRTLTTLKFFRDVPMGPQRTGKAGYKGFYYHFLDMQEGRRYDSWVELSSVDTALLMMGVLFAQSYYDGDDPREKEIRQIADTLYKKVDWPWLQQRAPLISMGWFPESGFIDH
;
A
#
# COMPACT_ATOMS: atom_id res chain seq x y z
N PRO A 1 9.51 -22.59 47.75
CA PRO A 1 9.26 -21.16 47.78
C PRO A 1 9.92 -20.50 46.55
N ALA A 2 9.09 -19.86 45.71
CA ALA A 2 9.57 -19.16 44.49
C ALA A 2 10.32 -17.89 44.93
N LYS A 3 11.47 -17.63 44.30
CA LYS A 3 12.23 -16.39 44.49
C LYS A 3 11.39 -15.19 44.05
N PRO A 4 11.37 -14.09 44.81
CA PRO A 4 10.69 -12.87 44.38
C PRO A 4 11.32 -12.31 43.09
N ARG A 5 10.49 -11.90 42.13
CA ARG A 5 10.97 -11.21 40.94
C ARG A 5 11.54 -9.84 41.31
N PRO A 6 12.66 -9.42 40.74
CA PRO A 6 13.18 -8.07 40.95
C PRO A 6 12.16 -7.04 40.46
N PRO A 7 12.10 -5.85 41.08
CA PRO A 7 11.21 -4.79 40.65
C PRO A 7 11.55 -4.35 39.22
N VAL A 8 10.52 -4.26 38.36
CA VAL A 8 10.66 -3.67 37.04
C VAL A 8 10.84 -2.16 37.23
N ILE A 9 12.04 -1.67 37.04
CA ILE A 9 12.30 -0.23 36.97
C ILE A 9 11.76 0.21 35.60
N LEU A 10 10.59 0.85 35.60
CA LEU A 10 10.13 1.62 34.45
C LEU A 10 11.04 2.83 34.31
N ILE A 11 12.06 2.73 33.46
CA ILE A 11 12.76 3.91 32.98
C ILE A 11 11.74 4.60 32.07
N GLU A 12 11.13 5.69 32.55
CA GLU A 12 10.47 6.65 31.65
C GLU A 12 11.57 7.09 30.68
N ALA A 13 11.50 6.58 29.45
CA ALA A 13 12.35 7.08 28.39
C ALA A 13 11.94 8.53 28.20
N ASP A 14 12.83 9.44 28.58
CA ASP A 14 12.80 10.85 28.15
C ASP A 14 12.76 10.82 26.62
N THR A 15 11.55 10.85 26.08
CA THR A 15 11.38 10.96 24.63
C THR A 15 11.93 12.34 24.28
N PRO A 16 13.05 12.44 23.57
CA PRO A 16 13.57 13.74 23.21
C PRO A 16 12.48 14.51 22.48
N PRO A 17 12.33 15.83 22.71
CA PRO A 17 11.35 16.62 22.00
C PRO A 17 11.54 16.38 20.51
N ARG A 18 10.43 16.10 19.79
CA ARG A 18 10.49 15.96 18.31
C ARG A 18 11.27 17.16 17.78
N PRO A 19 12.31 16.94 16.97
CA PRO A 19 13.02 18.06 16.35
C PRO A 19 11.97 18.91 15.63
N MET A 20 11.92 20.21 15.93
CA MET A 20 11.07 21.15 15.20
C MET A 20 11.38 20.95 13.71
N LYS A 21 10.33 20.75 12.89
CA LYS A 21 10.51 20.74 11.43
C LYS A 21 11.26 22.02 11.07
N PRO A 22 12.40 21.95 10.37
CA PRO A 22 13.03 23.17 9.86
C PRO A 22 11.98 23.92 9.04
N GLU A 23 11.91 25.24 9.16
CA GLU A 23 11.08 26.05 8.27
C GLU A 23 11.55 25.82 6.83
N LEU A 24 10.76 25.07 6.08
CA LEU A 24 11.01 24.84 4.66
C LEU A 24 10.54 26.08 3.87
N PRO A 25 11.21 26.42 2.77
CA PRO A 25 10.72 27.46 1.89
C PRO A 25 9.26 27.20 1.48
N PRO A 26 8.40 28.23 1.36
CA PRO A 26 6.98 28.07 1.03
C PRO A 26 6.70 27.24 -0.23
N LEU A 27 7.63 27.22 -1.17
CA LEU A 27 7.55 26.38 -2.36
C LEU A 27 7.51 24.87 -2.02
N PHE A 28 8.25 24.43 -1.00
CA PHE A 28 8.27 23.01 -0.61
C PHE A 28 6.94 22.61 0.02
N ASP A 29 6.37 23.47 0.86
CA ASP A 29 5.04 23.21 1.45
C ASP A 29 3.95 23.12 0.36
N ASP A 30 4.01 24.00 -0.66
CA ASP A 30 3.07 23.97 -1.79
C ASP A 30 3.23 22.68 -2.61
N ILE A 31 4.46 22.27 -2.92
CA ILE A 31 4.73 21.03 -3.65
C ILE A 31 4.27 19.81 -2.85
N GLU A 32 4.61 19.74 -1.57
CA GLU A 32 4.20 18.62 -0.70
C GLU A 32 2.70 18.49 -0.65
N ARG A 33 2.00 19.61 -0.43
CA ARG A 33 0.54 19.65 -0.38
C ARG A 33 -0.11 19.24 -1.69
N ARG A 34 0.37 19.73 -2.83
CA ARG A 34 -0.17 19.35 -4.16
C ARG A 34 0.09 17.89 -4.48
N THR A 35 1.25 17.37 -4.08
CA THR A 35 1.56 15.94 -4.22
C THR A 35 0.59 15.09 -3.40
N PHE A 36 0.35 15.47 -2.13
CA PHE A 36 -0.68 14.83 -1.31
C PHE A 36 -2.06 14.90 -1.96
N GLN A 37 -2.46 16.08 -2.46
CA GLN A 37 -3.76 16.29 -3.11
C GLN A 37 -3.97 15.38 -4.31
N PHE A 38 -2.93 15.09 -5.12
CA PHE A 38 -3.06 14.12 -6.19
C PHE A 38 -3.61 12.79 -5.67
N PHE A 39 -3.01 12.23 -4.62
CA PHE A 39 -3.46 10.96 -4.05
C PHE A 39 -4.83 11.09 -3.38
N TRP A 40 -5.05 12.16 -2.63
CA TRP A 40 -6.29 12.33 -1.87
C TRP A 40 -7.51 12.59 -2.76
N ASP A 41 -7.38 13.44 -3.77
CA ASP A 41 -8.50 13.90 -4.60
C ASP A 41 -8.77 12.96 -5.79
N THR A 42 -7.79 12.17 -6.22
CA THR A 42 -7.93 11.32 -7.42
C THR A 42 -8.19 9.86 -7.13
N THR A 43 -7.85 9.37 -5.94
CA THR A 43 -8.13 8.00 -5.53
C THR A 43 -9.64 7.75 -5.45
N ASN A 44 -10.08 6.64 -6.03
CA ASN A 44 -11.48 6.22 -6.00
C ASN A 44 -11.90 5.89 -4.56
N GLU A 45 -12.91 6.59 -4.05
CA GLU A 45 -13.37 6.46 -2.66
C GLU A 45 -14.06 5.13 -2.37
N ILE A 46 -14.54 4.43 -3.40
CA ILE A 46 -15.28 3.16 -3.25
C ILE A 46 -14.34 1.96 -3.11
N ASN A 47 -13.19 1.98 -3.81
CA ASN A 47 -12.28 0.83 -3.86
C ASN A 47 -10.81 1.17 -3.55
N GLY A 48 -10.48 2.43 -3.36
CA GLY A 48 -9.12 2.86 -3.04
C GLY A 48 -8.12 2.80 -4.19
N LEU A 49 -8.58 2.59 -5.43
CA LEU A 49 -7.72 2.57 -6.60
C LEU A 49 -7.26 3.98 -6.97
N THR A 50 -5.96 4.16 -7.12
CA THR A 50 -5.32 5.43 -7.45
C THR A 50 -4.92 5.41 -8.93
N PRO A 51 -5.27 6.44 -9.71
CA PRO A 51 -4.92 6.48 -11.13
C PRO A 51 -3.40 6.55 -11.33
N ASP A 52 -2.95 6.03 -12.47
CA ASP A 52 -1.54 6.11 -12.87
C ASP A 52 -1.10 7.57 -13.10
N ARG A 53 -1.96 8.40 -13.63
CA ARG A 53 -1.64 9.78 -14.02
C ARG A 53 -2.84 10.72 -13.97
N TYR A 54 -2.55 12.02 -14.06
CA TYR A 54 -3.52 13.11 -14.12
C TYR A 54 -3.15 14.06 -15.28
N PRO A 55 -4.11 14.71 -15.99
CA PRO A 55 -5.56 14.70 -15.76
C PRO A 55 -6.30 13.48 -16.34
N SER A 56 -5.71 12.76 -17.29
CA SER A 56 -6.29 11.51 -17.79
C SER A 56 -6.18 10.41 -16.71
N ARG A 57 -7.23 9.62 -16.58
CA ARG A 57 -7.30 8.53 -15.58
C ARG A 57 -7.66 7.23 -16.28
N PRO A 58 -6.80 6.71 -17.18
CA PRO A 58 -7.15 5.58 -18.01
C PRO A 58 -7.28 4.28 -17.20
N PHE A 59 -6.44 4.11 -16.18
CA PHE A 59 -6.36 2.94 -15.31
C PHE A 59 -5.73 3.32 -13.98
N ALA A 60 -5.87 2.44 -13.00
CA ALA A 60 -5.12 2.50 -11.74
C ALA A 60 -3.74 1.87 -11.92
N SER A 61 -2.72 2.42 -11.28
CA SER A 61 -1.45 1.75 -11.04
C SER A 61 -1.40 1.23 -9.60
N ILE A 62 -1.08 -0.04 -9.41
CA ILE A 62 -0.96 -0.60 -8.06
C ILE A 62 0.21 0.02 -7.27
N ALA A 63 1.27 0.47 -7.96
CA ALA A 63 2.34 1.25 -7.33
C ALA A 63 1.81 2.60 -6.82
N SER A 64 0.99 3.30 -7.61
CA SER A 64 0.35 4.55 -7.16
C SER A 64 -0.52 4.34 -5.93
N VAL A 65 -1.20 3.20 -5.81
CA VAL A 65 -1.94 2.83 -4.59
C VAL A 65 -0.99 2.67 -3.40
N GLY A 66 0.16 2.03 -3.57
CA GLY A 66 1.19 1.93 -2.53
C GLY A 66 1.67 3.30 -2.05
N PHE A 67 1.91 4.23 -2.98
CA PHE A 67 2.26 5.61 -2.65
C PHE A 67 1.11 6.35 -1.97
N ALA A 68 -0.15 6.14 -2.37
CA ALA A 68 -1.31 6.73 -1.72
C ALA A 68 -1.41 6.31 -0.24
N LEU A 69 -1.22 5.01 0.05
CA LEU A 69 -1.20 4.50 1.43
C LEU A 69 -0.10 5.15 2.29
N THR A 70 1.00 5.61 1.68
CA THR A 70 2.06 6.36 2.35
C THR A 70 1.70 7.84 2.49
N ALA A 71 1.03 8.41 1.49
CA ALA A 71 0.65 9.82 1.48
C ALA A 71 -0.42 10.16 2.54
N TYR A 72 -1.35 9.24 2.86
CA TYR A 72 -2.39 9.49 3.86
C TYR A 72 -1.84 9.84 5.25
N PRO A 73 -0.87 9.09 5.83
CA PRO A 73 -0.18 9.51 7.04
C PRO A 73 0.51 10.87 6.96
N ILE A 74 1.12 11.20 5.82
CA ILE A 74 1.73 12.53 5.62
C ILE A 74 0.64 13.63 5.73
N GLY A 75 -0.54 13.39 5.17
CA GLY A 75 -1.67 14.29 5.30
C GLY A 75 -2.16 14.47 6.74
N ILE A 76 -2.12 13.41 7.55
CA ILE A 76 -2.46 13.47 8.99
C ILE A 76 -1.41 14.33 9.73
N GLU A 77 -0.13 14.06 9.54
CA GLU A 77 0.97 14.75 10.23
C GLU A 77 1.05 16.25 9.88
N ASN A 78 0.57 16.63 8.68
CA ASN A 78 0.46 18.03 8.27
C ASN A 78 -0.90 18.67 8.61
N GLY A 79 -1.87 17.91 9.16
CA GLY A 79 -3.18 18.41 9.51
C GLY A 79 -4.09 18.70 8.32
N TRP A 80 -3.79 18.16 7.13
CA TRP A 80 -4.62 18.34 5.93
C TRP A 80 -5.84 17.44 5.91
N VAL A 81 -5.76 16.30 6.60
CA VAL A 81 -6.86 15.37 6.81
C VAL A 81 -6.85 14.84 8.24
N SER A 82 -8.00 14.43 8.73
CA SER A 82 -8.08 13.80 10.06
C SER A 82 -7.60 12.34 10.00
N ARG A 83 -7.09 11.84 11.14
CA ARG A 83 -6.72 10.42 11.28
C ARG A 83 -7.89 9.49 10.94
N ASN A 84 -9.11 9.83 11.34
CA ASN A 84 -10.31 9.04 11.03
C ASN A 84 -10.56 8.93 9.52
N GLN A 85 -10.50 10.03 8.79
CA GLN A 85 -10.68 10.01 7.33
C GLN A 85 -9.62 9.14 6.65
N ALA A 86 -8.36 9.24 7.08
CA ALA A 86 -7.27 8.45 6.52
C ALA A 86 -7.38 6.96 6.87
N ILE A 87 -7.83 6.61 8.09
CA ILE A 87 -8.14 5.23 8.51
C ILE A 87 -9.21 4.64 7.60
N ASP A 88 -10.31 5.34 7.39
CA ASP A 88 -11.43 4.83 6.59
C ASP A 88 -10.99 4.60 5.14
N ARG A 89 -10.23 5.53 4.55
CA ARG A 89 -9.69 5.39 3.20
C ARG A 89 -8.68 4.25 3.08
N THR A 90 -7.79 4.11 4.06
CA THR A 90 -6.83 3.00 4.13
C THR A 90 -7.56 1.65 4.21
N LEU A 91 -8.58 1.54 5.06
CA LEU A 91 -9.38 0.31 5.17
C LEU A 91 -10.11 -0.02 3.87
N THR A 92 -10.69 0.96 3.20
CA THR A 92 -11.34 0.77 1.89
C THR A 92 -10.36 0.14 0.90
N THR A 93 -9.15 0.69 0.80
CA THR A 93 -8.09 0.19 -0.09
C THR A 93 -7.67 -1.23 0.28
N LEU A 94 -7.35 -1.48 1.55
CA LEU A 94 -6.86 -2.79 1.98
C LEU A 94 -7.92 -3.89 1.84
N LYS A 95 -9.18 -3.59 2.17
CA LYS A 95 -10.32 -4.52 2.00
C LYS A 95 -10.52 -4.87 0.52
N PHE A 96 -10.44 -3.88 -0.36
CA PHE A 96 -10.52 -4.13 -1.79
C PHE A 96 -9.45 -5.12 -2.26
N PHE A 97 -8.16 -4.90 -1.94
CA PHE A 97 -7.08 -5.80 -2.35
C PHE A 97 -7.15 -7.18 -1.69
N ARG A 98 -7.72 -7.30 -0.50
CA ARG A 98 -7.99 -8.59 0.15
C ARG A 98 -9.03 -9.41 -0.60
N ASP A 99 -10.10 -8.76 -1.06
CA ASP A 99 -11.33 -9.41 -1.53
C ASP A 99 -11.43 -9.51 -3.05
N VAL A 100 -10.60 -8.76 -3.79
CA VAL A 100 -10.61 -8.77 -5.26
C VAL A 100 -10.28 -10.15 -5.82
N PRO A 101 -10.98 -10.63 -6.89
CA PRO A 101 -10.77 -11.94 -7.45
C PRO A 101 -9.37 -12.15 -8.01
N MET A 102 -8.72 -13.22 -7.56
CA MET A 102 -7.38 -13.67 -7.97
C MET A 102 -7.48 -14.98 -8.75
N GLY A 103 -6.57 -15.23 -9.67
CA GLY A 103 -6.50 -16.50 -10.40
C GLY A 103 -5.70 -16.43 -11.70
N PRO A 104 -5.40 -17.60 -12.32
CA PRO A 104 -4.57 -17.66 -13.52
C PRO A 104 -5.32 -17.32 -14.82
N GLN A 105 -6.61 -16.99 -14.74
CA GLN A 105 -7.42 -16.67 -15.92
C GLN A 105 -6.95 -15.36 -16.56
N ARG A 106 -7.03 -15.26 -17.89
CA ARG A 106 -6.61 -14.12 -18.69
C ARG A 106 -7.39 -12.83 -18.41
N THR A 107 -8.65 -12.99 -18.00
CA THR A 107 -9.58 -11.86 -17.78
C THR A 107 -10.34 -12.02 -16.46
N GLY A 108 -10.91 -10.90 -15.97
CA GLY A 108 -11.76 -10.89 -14.78
C GLY A 108 -11.01 -11.08 -13.46
N LYS A 109 -9.66 -10.98 -13.46
CA LYS A 109 -8.81 -11.12 -12.27
C LYS A 109 -7.97 -9.87 -12.06
N ALA A 110 -7.71 -9.56 -10.80
CA ALA A 110 -6.79 -8.48 -10.42
C ALA A 110 -5.35 -8.95 -10.27
N GLY A 111 -5.13 -10.27 -10.16
CA GLY A 111 -3.81 -10.84 -9.97
C GLY A 111 -3.83 -12.35 -9.79
N TYR A 112 -2.67 -12.91 -9.44
CA TYR A 112 -2.48 -14.34 -9.21
C TYR A 112 -1.37 -14.59 -8.17
N LYS A 113 -1.51 -15.59 -7.32
CA LYS A 113 -0.52 -15.96 -6.28
C LYS A 113 -0.09 -14.82 -5.34
N GLY A 114 -1.00 -13.87 -5.07
CA GLY A 114 -0.72 -12.71 -4.24
C GLY A 114 -0.09 -11.53 -4.98
N PHE A 115 0.37 -11.71 -6.22
CA PHE A 115 0.80 -10.63 -7.09
C PHE A 115 -0.37 -10.02 -7.83
N TYR A 116 -0.28 -8.74 -8.16
CA TYR A 116 -1.31 -8.00 -8.88
C TYR A 116 -0.81 -7.57 -10.26
N TYR A 117 -1.75 -7.38 -11.18
CA TYR A 117 -1.45 -6.77 -12.47
C TYR A 117 -1.05 -5.32 -12.28
N HIS A 118 -0.06 -4.86 -13.02
CA HIS A 118 0.49 -3.50 -12.98
C HIS A 118 -0.62 -2.46 -13.05
N PHE A 119 -1.51 -2.60 -14.04
CA PHE A 119 -2.65 -1.72 -14.24
C PHE A 119 -3.98 -2.44 -14.09
N LEU A 120 -4.87 -1.79 -13.33
CA LEU A 120 -6.24 -2.27 -13.08
C LEU A 120 -7.23 -1.24 -13.62
N ASP A 121 -8.38 -1.70 -14.10
CA ASP A 121 -9.47 -0.77 -14.38
C ASP A 121 -9.95 -0.08 -13.10
N MET A 122 -10.36 1.18 -13.22
CA MET A 122 -10.71 2.03 -12.08
C MET A 122 -12.04 1.67 -11.40
N GLN A 123 -12.85 0.82 -12.03
CA GLN A 123 -14.20 0.50 -11.54
C GLN A 123 -14.19 -0.82 -10.77
N GLU A 124 -13.85 -1.91 -11.45
CA GLU A 124 -13.90 -3.25 -10.87
C GLU A 124 -12.54 -3.74 -10.36
N GLY A 125 -11.44 -3.07 -10.74
CA GLY A 125 -10.09 -3.43 -10.35
C GLY A 125 -9.63 -4.76 -10.94
N ARG A 126 -10.02 -5.04 -12.20
CA ARG A 126 -9.53 -6.18 -12.96
C ARG A 126 -8.34 -5.78 -13.80
N ARG A 127 -7.55 -6.75 -14.27
CA ARG A 127 -6.51 -6.53 -15.27
C ARG A 127 -7.05 -5.63 -16.38
N TYR A 128 -6.39 -4.50 -16.61
CA TYR A 128 -6.90 -3.47 -17.51
C TYR A 128 -6.98 -3.96 -18.97
N ASP A 129 -5.93 -4.64 -19.46
CA ASP A 129 -5.85 -5.15 -20.82
C ASP A 129 -4.84 -6.31 -20.90
N SER A 130 -4.85 -7.03 -22.02
CA SER A 130 -4.00 -8.20 -22.29
C SER A 130 -2.49 -7.88 -22.31
N TRP A 131 -2.09 -6.65 -22.63
CA TRP A 131 -0.69 -6.21 -22.59
C TRP A 131 -0.16 -5.90 -21.18
N VAL A 132 -1.04 -5.89 -20.17
CA VAL A 132 -0.64 -5.62 -18.77
C VAL A 132 -0.12 -6.90 -18.13
N GLU A 133 1.13 -6.86 -17.67
CA GLU A 133 1.76 -7.94 -16.94
C GLU A 133 1.29 -8.00 -15.47
N LEU A 134 1.38 -9.17 -14.89
CA LEU A 134 1.43 -9.36 -13.45
C LEU A 134 2.82 -8.90 -13.00
N SER A 135 2.89 -7.81 -12.22
CA SER A 135 4.15 -7.13 -11.95
C SER A 135 4.74 -7.51 -10.59
N SER A 136 6.03 -7.85 -10.57
CA SER A 136 6.78 -8.06 -9.33
C SER A 136 7.12 -6.75 -8.64
N VAL A 137 7.64 -5.77 -9.38
CA VAL A 137 8.10 -4.50 -8.83
C VAL A 137 6.92 -3.66 -8.31
N ASP A 138 5.83 -3.58 -9.06
CA ASP A 138 4.67 -2.79 -8.65
C ASP A 138 3.92 -3.45 -7.49
N THR A 139 3.87 -4.79 -7.44
CA THR A 139 3.38 -5.50 -6.25
C THR A 139 4.27 -5.23 -5.03
N ALA A 140 5.60 -5.16 -5.19
CA ALA A 140 6.49 -4.81 -4.09
C ALA A 140 6.24 -3.37 -3.60
N LEU A 141 6.06 -2.40 -4.51
CA LEU A 141 5.73 -1.02 -4.16
C LEU A 141 4.36 -0.92 -3.45
N LEU A 142 3.36 -1.66 -3.91
CA LEU A 142 2.07 -1.78 -3.21
C LEU A 142 2.28 -2.32 -1.79
N MET A 143 3.03 -3.42 -1.64
CA MET A 143 3.29 -4.03 -0.33
C MET A 143 4.11 -3.12 0.59
N MET A 144 5.01 -2.29 0.07
CA MET A 144 5.70 -1.27 0.87
C MET A 144 4.71 -0.28 1.48
N GLY A 145 3.73 0.21 0.71
CA GLY A 145 2.66 1.07 1.22
C GLY A 145 1.76 0.36 2.25
N VAL A 146 1.44 -0.91 2.01
CA VAL A 146 0.66 -1.76 2.93
C VAL A 146 1.39 -1.93 4.27
N LEU A 147 2.69 -2.25 4.25
CA LEU A 147 3.50 -2.42 5.46
C LEU A 147 3.77 -1.09 6.17
N PHE A 148 3.90 0.01 5.44
CA PHE A 148 3.99 1.34 6.02
C PHE A 148 2.71 1.69 6.78
N ALA A 149 1.54 1.47 6.17
CA ALA A 149 0.25 1.66 6.85
C ALA A 149 0.12 0.76 8.10
N GLN A 150 0.54 -0.51 8.01
CA GLN A 150 0.57 -1.42 9.15
C GLN A 150 1.37 -0.86 10.34
N SER A 151 2.52 -0.24 10.04
CA SER A 151 3.41 0.33 11.07
C SER A 151 2.92 1.66 11.63
N TYR A 152 2.29 2.49 10.79
CA TYR A 152 1.82 3.81 11.20
C TYR A 152 0.54 3.78 12.05
N TYR A 153 -0.40 2.91 11.69
CA TYR A 153 -1.66 2.75 12.42
C TYR A 153 -1.49 1.74 13.56
N ASP A 154 -0.81 2.16 14.63
CA ASP A 154 -0.40 1.33 15.78
C ASP A 154 -1.31 1.47 17.01
N GLY A 155 -2.35 2.32 16.94
CA GLY A 155 -3.27 2.61 18.03
C GLY A 155 -4.22 1.47 18.39
N ASP A 156 -5.02 1.71 19.43
CA ASP A 156 -5.99 0.75 19.98
C ASP A 156 -7.36 0.79 19.28
N ASP A 157 -7.59 1.74 18.37
CA ASP A 157 -8.82 1.79 17.56
C ASP A 157 -9.02 0.43 16.85
N PRO A 158 -10.22 -0.17 16.95
CA PRO A 158 -10.52 -1.43 16.26
C PRO A 158 -10.24 -1.40 14.76
N ARG A 159 -10.42 -0.26 14.10
CA ARG A 159 -10.15 -0.06 12.69
C ARG A 159 -8.64 -0.11 12.39
N GLU A 160 -7.80 0.42 13.27
CA GLU A 160 -6.35 0.33 13.13
C GLU A 160 -5.85 -1.11 13.34
N LYS A 161 -6.45 -1.84 14.28
CA LYS A 161 -6.19 -3.28 14.45
C LYS A 161 -6.58 -4.06 13.20
N GLU A 162 -7.72 -3.72 12.56
CA GLU A 162 -8.15 -4.31 11.29
C GLU A 162 -7.16 -4.00 10.15
N ILE A 163 -6.65 -2.76 10.05
CA ILE A 163 -5.59 -2.38 9.09
C ILE A 163 -4.39 -3.32 9.24
N ARG A 164 -3.87 -3.49 10.46
CA ARG A 164 -2.71 -4.34 10.72
C ARG A 164 -2.95 -5.80 10.33
N GLN A 165 -4.13 -6.34 10.62
CA GLN A 165 -4.50 -7.72 10.29
C GLN A 165 -4.61 -7.95 8.79
N ILE A 166 -5.25 -7.02 8.06
CA ILE A 166 -5.38 -7.13 6.60
C ILE A 166 -4.01 -6.98 5.94
N ALA A 167 -3.21 -6.03 6.38
CA ALA A 167 -1.86 -5.82 5.87
C ALA A 167 -0.97 -7.06 6.01
N ASP A 168 -0.98 -7.70 7.18
CA ASP A 168 -0.27 -8.97 7.42
C ASP A 168 -0.76 -10.08 6.48
N THR A 169 -2.07 -10.16 6.29
CA THR A 169 -2.69 -11.15 5.39
C THR A 169 -2.27 -10.91 3.93
N LEU A 170 -2.30 -9.67 3.45
CA LEU A 170 -1.92 -9.33 2.09
C LEU A 170 -0.46 -9.66 1.81
N TYR A 171 0.44 -9.24 2.71
CA TYR A 171 1.87 -9.49 2.55
C TYR A 171 2.20 -11.00 2.55
N LYS A 172 1.65 -11.77 3.48
CA LYS A 172 1.88 -13.23 3.58
C LYS A 172 1.29 -14.02 2.42
N LYS A 173 0.32 -13.47 1.70
CA LYS A 173 -0.32 -14.11 0.55
C LYS A 173 0.54 -14.10 -0.71
N VAL A 174 1.58 -13.25 -0.76
CA VAL A 174 2.45 -13.12 -1.92
C VAL A 174 3.44 -14.29 -1.98
N ASP A 175 3.34 -15.10 -3.02
CA ASP A 175 4.22 -16.25 -3.28
C ASP A 175 5.53 -15.77 -3.97
N TRP A 176 6.39 -15.07 -3.22
CA TRP A 176 7.67 -14.53 -3.73
C TRP A 176 8.55 -15.58 -4.41
N PRO A 177 8.70 -16.83 -3.87
CA PRO A 177 9.49 -17.87 -4.52
C PRO A 177 8.98 -18.24 -5.91
N TRP A 178 7.68 -18.10 -6.17
CA TRP A 178 7.11 -18.42 -7.48
C TRP A 178 7.66 -17.57 -8.62
N LEU A 179 8.01 -16.30 -8.38
CA LEU A 179 8.66 -15.43 -9.38
C LEU A 179 10.18 -15.64 -9.49
N GLN A 180 10.78 -16.42 -8.60
CA GLN A 180 12.22 -16.69 -8.62
C GLN A 180 12.54 -17.86 -9.56
N GLN A 181 12.34 -17.69 -10.85
CA GLN A 181 12.55 -18.74 -11.85
C GLN A 181 14.03 -19.08 -12.08
N ARG A 182 14.94 -18.15 -11.84
CA ARG A 182 16.41 -18.33 -11.90
C ARG A 182 17.05 -17.70 -10.66
N ALA A 183 17.17 -18.46 -9.58
CA ALA A 183 17.77 -17.95 -8.36
C ALA A 183 19.21 -17.42 -8.62
N PRO A 184 19.59 -16.24 -8.08
CA PRO A 184 18.84 -15.39 -7.14
C PRO A 184 17.90 -14.35 -7.81
N LEU A 185 17.73 -14.40 -9.13
CA LEU A 185 16.97 -13.41 -9.89
C LEU A 185 15.46 -13.64 -9.77
N ILE A 186 14.72 -12.54 -9.67
CA ILE A 186 13.26 -12.52 -9.70
C ILE A 186 12.81 -12.01 -11.07
N SER A 187 11.87 -12.71 -11.72
CA SER A 187 11.26 -12.25 -12.96
C SER A 187 10.55 -10.90 -12.76
N MET A 188 10.63 -10.02 -13.75
CA MET A 188 9.94 -8.73 -13.74
C MET A 188 8.41 -8.89 -13.72
N GLY A 189 7.90 -10.01 -14.21
CA GLY A 189 6.47 -10.28 -14.21
C GLY A 189 6.09 -11.59 -14.87
N TRP A 190 4.77 -11.75 -15.03
CA TRP A 190 4.16 -12.94 -15.64
C TRP A 190 2.92 -12.56 -16.44
N PHE A 191 2.71 -13.27 -17.55
CA PHE A 191 1.51 -13.20 -18.36
C PHE A 191 0.78 -14.54 -18.36
N PRO A 192 -0.56 -14.57 -18.22
CA PRO A 192 -1.31 -15.82 -18.36
C PRO A 192 -1.28 -16.39 -19.78
N GLU A 193 -0.89 -15.57 -20.77
CA GLU A 193 -0.77 -15.94 -22.18
C GLU A 193 0.56 -16.60 -22.51
N SER A 194 1.67 -16.12 -21.91
CA SER A 194 3.03 -16.46 -22.35
C SER A 194 3.98 -16.88 -21.21
N GLY A 195 3.55 -16.78 -19.94
CA GLY A 195 4.41 -17.12 -18.79
C GLY A 195 5.28 -15.98 -18.30
N PHE A 196 6.45 -16.32 -17.74
CA PHE A 196 7.34 -15.36 -17.10
C PHE A 196 8.08 -14.48 -18.11
N ILE A 197 8.33 -13.22 -17.70
CA ILE A 197 9.17 -12.29 -18.46
C ILE A 197 10.63 -12.64 -18.22
N ASP A 198 11.39 -12.83 -19.29
CA ASP A 198 12.75 -13.39 -19.28
C ASP A 198 13.89 -12.42 -18.92
N HIS A 199 13.60 -11.23 -18.37
CA HIS A 199 14.64 -10.23 -18.03
C HIS A 199 14.32 -9.48 -16.76
#